data_9805fa2afa6bd3d040e5ff5e05fdf3c4
#
_entry.id   9805fa2afa6bd3d040e5ff5e05fdf3c4
#
_cell.length_a   1.000
_cell.length_b   1.000
_cell.length_c   1.000
_cell.angle_alpha   90.00
_cell.angle_beta   90.00
_cell.angle_gamma   90.00
#
_symmetry.space_group_name_H-M   'P 1'
#
loop_
_entity.id
_entity.type
_entity.pdbx_description
1 polymer ?
#
loop_
_entity_poly.entity_id
_entity_poly.type
_entity_poly.pdbx_seq_one_letter_code
_entity_poly.pdbx_strand_id
1 'polypeptide(L)'
;MIKAPSLNGTGKRDAESFTSDGLLAISPEGSKRQRINAEDSYFTKPKFRPWKDVYKDRFKVGTNWKYGRCSTKIFRGHQNGVMCLQFDDNVLATGSYDSTIKIWDLNSGECLRTLRGHTLGVRALQFDDTKLISGSLDRTIRVWNWRTGEQLAEYTGHTEGVIAVNFDANLLASGSIDKTVKIWNFADKSTFCLRGHKDWVNAVRVDSASRTVISASDDCTVRLWDLDTKQTIQTYIGHVGQVQQVTLLPAEYEPEDADAEDVDDGTSSTASTSDLNAHVSTPPSISPFELWPSTRPRPARYMVTGGLDSTVRLWDVTTGKCLKTFFGHVEGVWALAGDTLRVVSGAEDRMVKVWDARTGKCEKTFSGHQGPVTCIGLSDSRMCTGSEDCEVRMYSFKNEDGEQGVEDEMTPH
;
A
#
# COMPACT_ATOMS: atom_id res chain seq x y z
N MET A 1 30.96 -29.46 -47.34
CA MET A 1 31.26 -30.89 -47.35
C MET A 1 30.82 -31.37 -45.99
N ILE A 2 29.93 -32.20 -45.84
CA ILE A 2 29.32 -33.45 -46.10
C ILE A 2 28.04 -33.48 -45.27
N LYS A 3 26.95 -33.48 -45.85
CA LYS A 3 25.90 -34.43 -46.24
C LYS A 3 24.96 -34.80 -45.06
N ALA A 4 23.71 -34.36 -45.23
CA ALA A 4 22.52 -35.00 -44.71
C ALA A 4 22.28 -36.40 -45.37
N PRO A 5 21.49 -37.23 -44.80
CA PRO A 5 20.58 -38.04 -45.59
C PRO A 5 19.11 -37.90 -45.20
N SER A 6 18.37 -38.11 -46.26
CA SER A 6 16.95 -37.92 -46.56
C SER A 6 16.08 -39.08 -46.04
N LEU A 7 14.84 -38.71 -45.70
CA LEU A 7 13.51 -39.24 -46.11
C LEU A 7 13.31 -40.76 -46.32
N ASN A 8 12.36 -41.37 -45.64
CA ASN A 8 11.04 -41.77 -46.18
C ASN A 8 10.38 -42.82 -45.23
N GLY A 9 9.08 -42.72 -45.09
CA GLY A 9 8.29 -43.80 -44.52
C GLY A 9 6.89 -43.39 -44.09
N THR A 10 5.99 -43.44 -45.03
CA THR A 10 4.54 -43.30 -44.94
C THR A 10 3.92 -44.36 -44.01
N GLY A 11 2.91 -43.99 -43.23
CA GLY A 11 2.06 -44.97 -42.53
C GLY A 11 0.93 -44.36 -41.71
N LYS A 12 -0.23 -44.25 -42.36
CA LYS A 12 -1.63 -44.36 -41.89
C LYS A 12 -1.99 -43.90 -40.44
N ARG A 13 -2.97 -43.00 -40.43
CA ARG A 13 -3.93 -42.66 -39.37
C ARG A 13 -4.77 -43.89 -39.04
N ASP A 14 -4.89 -44.21 -37.76
CA ASP A 14 -6.06 -44.88 -37.22
C ASP A 14 -6.52 -44.14 -35.99
N ALA A 15 -7.79 -43.79 -36.02
CA ALA A 15 -8.54 -43.17 -34.94
C ALA A 15 -8.91 -44.26 -33.95
N GLU A 16 -8.48 -44.16 -32.71
CA GLU A 16 -9.04 -44.96 -31.62
C GLU A 16 -9.72 -44.13 -30.57
N SER A 17 -10.92 -44.56 -30.33
CA SER A 17 -11.91 -44.05 -29.41
C SER A 17 -11.47 -44.13 -27.96
N PHE A 18 -11.68 -43.05 -27.23
CA PHE A 18 -11.64 -43.01 -25.78
C PHE A 18 -12.75 -43.87 -25.19
N THR A 19 -12.39 -44.94 -24.54
CA THR A 19 -13.25 -45.61 -23.56
C THR A 19 -12.66 -45.44 -22.18
N SER A 20 -13.52 -44.97 -21.29
CA SER A 20 -13.27 -44.84 -19.85
C SER A 20 -13.23 -46.25 -19.23
N ASP A 21 -12.04 -46.74 -18.90
CA ASP A 21 -11.93 -47.78 -17.87
C ASP A 21 -10.47 -47.84 -17.32
N GLY A 22 -10.40 -48.10 -16.02
CA GLY A 22 -9.18 -47.95 -15.21
C GLY A 22 -8.07 -48.90 -15.57
N LEU A 23 -6.89 -48.37 -15.73
CA LEU A 23 -5.63 -49.08 -15.89
C LEU A 23 -5.20 -49.76 -14.58
N LEU A 24 -5.33 -51.06 -14.55
CA LEU A 24 -4.64 -51.96 -13.59
C LEU A 24 -3.25 -52.22 -14.11
N ALA A 25 -2.21 -51.69 -13.47
CA ALA A 25 -0.84 -52.07 -13.71
C ALA A 25 -0.48 -53.31 -12.83
N ILE A 26 -0.23 -54.44 -13.46
CA ILE A 26 0.25 -55.67 -12.82
C ILE A 26 1.78 -55.70 -12.97
N SER A 27 2.52 -55.74 -11.86
CA SER A 27 3.96 -56.00 -11.86
C SER A 27 4.22 -57.50 -11.68
N PRO A 28 5.37 -58.04 -12.15
CA PRO A 28 5.62 -59.48 -12.20
C PRO A 28 5.92 -60.16 -10.85
N GLU A 29 5.89 -59.44 -9.75
CA GLU A 29 6.09 -60.02 -8.42
C GLU A 29 4.85 -59.73 -7.56
N GLY A 30 4.01 -60.70 -7.41
CA GLY A 30 2.72 -60.81 -6.74
C GLY A 30 2.49 -60.08 -5.40
N SER A 31 2.88 -58.84 -5.27
CA SER A 31 2.61 -57.95 -4.14
C SER A 31 1.42 -57.05 -4.47
N LYS A 32 0.28 -57.29 -3.79
CA LYS A 32 -0.91 -56.45 -3.86
C LYS A 32 -0.58 -55.01 -3.48
N ARG A 33 -0.46 -54.14 -4.46
CA ARG A 33 -0.44 -52.68 -4.19
C ARG A 33 -1.76 -52.28 -3.53
N GLN A 34 -1.66 -51.66 -2.36
CA GLN A 34 -2.79 -51.00 -1.72
C GLN A 34 -3.44 -50.03 -2.70
N ARG A 35 -4.77 -50.09 -2.82
CA ARG A 35 -5.58 -49.07 -3.51
C ARG A 35 -5.28 -47.76 -2.80
N ILE A 36 -4.67 -46.82 -3.51
CA ILE A 36 -4.65 -45.41 -3.13
C ILE A 36 -6.09 -44.97 -3.24
N ASN A 37 -6.70 -44.67 -2.11
CA ASN A 37 -8.09 -44.22 -2.06
C ASN A 37 -8.22 -42.98 -2.96
N ALA A 38 -9.26 -42.93 -3.75
CA ALA A 38 -9.58 -41.82 -4.64
C ALA A 38 -9.74 -40.46 -3.89
N GLU A 39 -9.82 -40.50 -2.55
CA GLU A 39 -9.85 -39.33 -1.69
C GLU A 39 -8.51 -38.60 -1.63
N ASP A 40 -7.36 -39.26 -1.75
CA ASP A 40 -6.05 -38.60 -1.72
C ASP A 40 -5.75 -37.77 -2.97
N SER A 41 -6.42 -38.04 -4.09
CA SER A 41 -6.30 -37.21 -5.30
C SER A 41 -7.07 -35.89 -5.23
N TYR A 42 -7.95 -35.72 -4.25
CA TYR A 42 -8.72 -34.49 -4.03
C TYR A 42 -7.89 -33.36 -3.43
N PHE A 43 -6.79 -33.67 -2.77
CA PHE A 43 -5.94 -32.65 -2.12
C PHE A 43 -5.01 -31.93 -3.10
N THR A 44 -4.86 -32.40 -4.32
CA THR A 44 -3.96 -31.80 -5.32
C THR A 44 -4.67 -30.96 -6.38
N LYS A 45 -6.01 -30.91 -6.40
CA LYS A 45 -6.75 -30.02 -7.31
C LYS A 45 -7.09 -28.73 -6.59
N PRO A 46 -6.81 -27.56 -7.20
CA PRO A 46 -7.27 -26.29 -6.63
C PRO A 46 -8.77 -26.37 -6.46
N LYS A 47 -9.26 -26.21 -5.22
CA LYS A 47 -10.70 -26.14 -4.95
C LYS A 47 -11.21 -24.84 -5.54
N PHE A 48 -11.80 -24.88 -6.73
CA PHE A 48 -12.56 -23.77 -7.28
C PHE A 48 -13.78 -23.56 -6.39
N ARG A 49 -13.79 -22.45 -5.63
CA ARG A 49 -14.99 -22.05 -4.91
C ARG A 49 -16.05 -21.58 -5.91
N PRO A 50 -17.33 -21.97 -5.74
CA PRO A 50 -18.40 -21.42 -6.55
C PRO A 50 -18.41 -19.89 -6.49
N TRP A 51 -18.65 -19.24 -7.63
CA TRP A 51 -18.71 -17.78 -7.72
C TRP A 51 -19.66 -17.14 -6.70
N LYS A 52 -20.79 -17.79 -6.42
CA LYS A 52 -21.77 -17.33 -5.43
C LYS A 52 -21.18 -17.23 -4.01
N ASP A 53 -20.33 -18.18 -3.63
CA ASP A 53 -19.71 -18.18 -2.29
C ASP A 53 -18.67 -17.06 -2.19
N VAL A 54 -17.87 -16.86 -3.24
CA VAL A 54 -16.90 -15.75 -3.30
C VAL A 54 -17.61 -14.40 -3.22
N TYR A 55 -18.73 -14.24 -3.96
CA TYR A 55 -19.53 -13.02 -3.91
C TYR A 55 -20.15 -12.79 -2.53
N LYS A 56 -20.71 -13.84 -1.92
CA LYS A 56 -21.28 -13.78 -0.57
C LYS A 56 -20.25 -13.37 0.48
N ASP A 57 -19.04 -13.93 0.39
CA ASP A 57 -17.96 -13.59 1.33
C ASP A 57 -17.53 -12.13 1.15
N ARG A 58 -17.35 -11.67 -0.10
CA ARG A 58 -17.02 -10.25 -0.38
C ARG A 58 -18.11 -9.29 0.09
N PHE A 59 -19.37 -9.65 -0.13
CA PHE A 59 -20.50 -8.85 0.33
C PHE A 59 -20.57 -8.76 1.85
N LYS A 60 -20.32 -9.88 2.56
CA LYS A 60 -20.24 -9.90 4.02
C LYS A 60 -19.09 -9.02 4.53
N VAL A 61 -17.90 -9.14 3.95
CA VAL A 61 -16.75 -8.31 4.31
C VAL A 61 -17.08 -6.83 4.11
N GLY A 62 -17.65 -6.45 2.96
CA GLY A 62 -18.08 -5.07 2.71
C GLY A 62 -19.11 -4.57 3.73
N THR A 63 -20.06 -5.41 4.10
CA THR A 63 -21.06 -5.12 5.14
C THR A 63 -20.40 -4.94 6.51
N ASN A 64 -19.45 -5.82 6.87
CA ASN A 64 -18.74 -5.73 8.13
C ASN A 64 -17.91 -4.45 8.24
N TRP A 65 -17.26 -4.03 7.16
CA TRP A 65 -16.57 -2.74 7.09
C TRP A 65 -17.53 -1.58 7.35
N LYS A 66 -18.67 -1.56 6.64
CA LYS A 66 -19.68 -0.51 6.78
C LYS A 66 -20.24 -0.38 8.19
N TYR A 67 -20.46 -1.50 8.88
CA TYR A 67 -20.99 -1.50 10.25
C TYR A 67 -19.92 -1.55 11.33
N GLY A 68 -18.64 -1.65 10.96
CA GLY A 68 -17.51 -1.73 11.90
C GLY A 68 -17.47 -3.05 12.69
N ARG A 69 -18.02 -4.14 12.11
CA ARG A 69 -18.02 -5.48 12.74
C ARG A 69 -16.70 -6.16 12.44
N CYS A 70 -15.84 -6.30 13.44
CA CYS A 70 -14.53 -6.93 13.27
C CYS A 70 -14.11 -7.67 14.54
N SER A 71 -13.31 -8.71 14.38
CA SER A 71 -12.52 -9.27 15.47
C SER A 71 -11.22 -8.48 15.58
N THR A 72 -10.77 -8.25 16.83
CA THR A 72 -9.54 -7.49 17.08
C THR A 72 -8.49 -8.39 17.72
N LYS A 73 -7.28 -8.40 17.15
CA LYS A 73 -6.11 -9.08 17.70
C LYS A 73 -5.04 -8.06 18.03
N ILE A 74 -4.41 -8.18 19.21
CA ILE A 74 -3.38 -7.26 19.68
C ILE A 74 -2.03 -7.99 19.72
N PHE A 75 -1.00 -7.39 19.09
CA PHE A 75 0.36 -7.87 19.11
C PHE A 75 1.19 -6.99 20.05
N ARG A 76 1.78 -7.62 21.06
CA ARG A 76 2.60 -6.96 22.08
C ARG A 76 3.99 -7.55 22.11
N GLY A 77 5.01 -6.69 22.27
CA GLY A 77 6.40 -7.15 22.38
C GLY A 77 7.45 -6.14 21.98
N HIS A 78 7.10 -5.07 21.29
CA HIS A 78 7.98 -3.91 21.15
C HIS A 78 8.12 -3.17 22.47
N GLN A 79 9.30 -2.59 22.71
CA GLN A 79 9.63 -1.86 23.95
C GLN A 79 9.49 -0.34 23.78
N ASN A 80 9.22 0.13 22.57
CA ASN A 80 8.99 1.52 22.24
C ASN A 80 8.00 1.62 21.08
N GLY A 81 7.56 2.82 20.75
CA GLY A 81 6.55 3.08 19.74
C GLY A 81 6.80 2.35 18.43
N VAL A 82 5.76 1.77 17.86
CA VAL A 82 5.78 1.13 16.54
C VAL A 82 5.61 2.22 15.49
N MET A 83 6.56 2.35 14.57
CA MET A 83 6.62 3.47 13.65
C MET A 83 6.28 3.11 12.20
N CYS A 84 6.40 1.84 11.85
CA CYS A 84 6.09 1.35 10.52
C CYS A 84 5.62 -0.10 10.58
N LEU A 85 4.73 -0.45 9.67
CA LEU A 85 4.24 -1.81 9.51
C LEU A 85 3.91 -2.09 8.04
N GLN A 86 3.99 -3.36 7.69
CA GLN A 86 3.39 -3.92 6.49
C GLN A 86 2.96 -5.35 6.80
N PHE A 87 1.90 -5.82 6.18
CA PHE A 87 1.45 -7.19 6.32
C PHE A 87 0.96 -7.76 4.98
N ASP A 88 0.99 -9.08 4.88
CA ASP A 88 0.38 -9.88 3.83
C ASP A 88 -0.73 -10.79 4.42
N ASP A 89 -1.07 -11.88 3.73
CA ASP A 89 -2.12 -12.81 4.22
C ASP A 89 -1.74 -13.53 5.53
N ASN A 90 -0.46 -13.78 5.78
CA ASN A 90 0.00 -14.62 6.88
C ASN A 90 0.96 -13.92 7.84
N VAL A 91 1.70 -12.95 7.35
CA VAL A 91 2.84 -12.35 8.06
C VAL A 91 2.66 -10.86 8.23
N LEU A 92 2.99 -10.36 9.41
CA LEU A 92 3.08 -8.94 9.72
C LEU A 92 4.54 -8.60 10.06
N ALA A 93 5.08 -7.57 9.45
CA ALA A 93 6.38 -6.98 9.79
C ALA A 93 6.16 -5.62 10.43
N THR A 94 6.85 -5.35 11.54
CA THR A 94 6.75 -4.09 12.29
C THR A 94 8.13 -3.56 12.63
N GLY A 95 8.32 -2.25 12.50
CA GLY A 95 9.54 -1.56 12.91
C GLY A 95 9.25 -0.54 14.01
N SER A 96 10.17 -0.38 14.95
CA SER A 96 9.97 0.41 16.16
C SER A 96 11.14 1.31 16.50
N TYR A 97 10.87 2.30 17.33
CA TYR A 97 11.92 3.11 17.97
C TYR A 97 12.84 2.30 18.89
N ASP A 98 12.48 1.05 19.27
CA ASP A 98 13.37 0.14 20.01
C ASP A 98 14.52 -0.43 19.15
N SER A 99 14.72 0.10 17.93
CA SER A 99 15.73 -0.30 16.94
C SER A 99 15.58 -1.72 16.40
N THR A 100 14.45 -2.37 16.64
CA THR A 100 14.17 -3.73 16.17
C THR A 100 13.07 -3.77 15.12
N ILE A 101 13.14 -4.82 14.29
CA ILE A 101 12.06 -5.20 13.41
C ILE A 101 11.55 -6.55 13.93
N LYS A 102 10.24 -6.71 14.05
CA LYS A 102 9.61 -7.96 14.45
C LYS A 102 8.74 -8.51 13.33
N ILE A 103 8.82 -9.80 13.17
CA ILE A 103 8.02 -10.58 12.22
C ILE A 103 7.04 -11.42 13.04
N TRP A 104 5.76 -11.30 12.73
CA TRP A 104 4.67 -11.93 13.45
C TRP A 104 3.87 -12.85 12.53
N ASP A 105 3.38 -13.95 13.06
CA ASP A 105 2.34 -14.74 12.42
C ASP A 105 0.97 -14.11 12.72
N LEU A 106 0.23 -13.72 11.69
CA LEU A 106 -1.10 -13.13 11.83
C LEU A 106 -2.12 -14.10 12.43
N ASN A 107 -1.97 -15.40 12.17
CA ASN A 107 -2.93 -16.41 12.63
C ASN A 107 -2.73 -16.76 14.10
N SER A 108 -1.50 -17.07 14.54
CA SER A 108 -1.23 -17.37 15.95
C SER A 108 -1.11 -16.10 16.80
N GLY A 109 -0.57 -15.01 16.22
CA GLY A 109 -0.22 -13.79 16.95
C GLY A 109 1.17 -13.84 17.57
N GLU A 110 1.92 -14.90 17.33
CA GLU A 110 3.25 -15.08 17.91
C GLU A 110 4.32 -14.31 17.13
N CYS A 111 5.33 -13.84 17.86
CA CYS A 111 6.51 -13.24 17.26
C CYS A 111 7.44 -14.34 16.71
N LEU A 112 7.46 -14.50 15.41
CA LEU A 112 8.32 -15.49 14.75
C LEU A 112 9.79 -15.13 14.83
N ARG A 113 10.12 -13.84 14.65
CA ARG A 113 11.51 -13.34 14.63
C ARG A 113 11.62 -11.93 15.11
N THR A 114 12.81 -11.60 15.61
CA THR A 114 13.25 -10.22 15.88
C THR A 114 14.56 -9.98 15.15
N LEU A 115 14.54 -9.08 14.16
CA LEU A 115 15.73 -8.66 13.40
C LEU A 115 16.41 -7.53 14.18
N ARG A 116 17.68 -7.72 14.48
CA ARG A 116 18.53 -6.78 15.22
C ARG A 116 19.70 -6.35 14.36
N GLY A 117 20.09 -5.10 14.44
CA GLY A 117 21.24 -4.55 13.69
C GLY A 117 21.21 -3.04 13.58
N HIS A 118 20.02 -2.44 13.37
CA HIS A 118 19.91 -0.99 13.46
C HIS A 118 20.30 -0.51 14.86
N THR A 119 20.96 0.65 14.93
CA THR A 119 21.44 1.26 16.18
C THR A 119 20.48 2.31 16.72
N LEU A 120 19.57 2.81 15.88
CA LEU A 120 18.51 3.75 16.23
C LEU A 120 17.17 3.27 15.70
N GLY A 121 16.11 4.01 16.01
CA GLY A 121 14.73 3.65 15.66
C GLY A 121 14.53 3.37 14.18
N VAL A 122 13.74 2.34 13.89
CA VAL A 122 13.32 1.97 12.54
C VAL A 122 12.04 2.73 12.20
N ARG A 123 12.11 3.64 11.21
CA ARG A 123 11.00 4.53 10.83
C ARG A 123 10.24 4.08 9.59
N ALA A 124 10.86 3.26 8.77
CA ALA A 124 10.23 2.79 7.54
C ALA A 124 10.61 1.33 7.27
N LEU A 125 9.68 0.57 6.72
CA LEU A 125 9.93 -0.76 6.23
C LEU A 125 9.01 -1.08 5.03
N GLN A 126 9.51 -1.95 4.18
CA GLN A 126 8.71 -2.61 3.15
C GLN A 126 9.27 -4.00 2.92
N PHE A 127 8.40 -4.99 2.69
CA PHE A 127 8.84 -6.35 2.36
C PHE A 127 8.09 -6.93 1.17
N ASP A 128 8.72 -7.91 0.54
CA ASP A 128 8.15 -8.78 -0.49
C ASP A 128 8.38 -10.25 -0.13
N ASP A 129 8.09 -11.16 -1.04
CA ASP A 129 8.29 -12.61 -0.84
C ASP A 129 9.75 -12.99 -0.55
N THR A 130 10.72 -12.17 -0.95
CA THR A 130 12.15 -12.51 -0.93
C THR A 130 12.93 -11.73 0.12
N LYS A 131 12.61 -10.46 0.34
CA LYS A 131 13.40 -9.55 1.17
C LYS A 131 12.53 -8.57 1.93
N LEU A 132 13.11 -8.03 3.00
CA LEU A 132 12.59 -6.88 3.73
C LEU A 132 13.63 -5.76 3.67
N ILE A 133 13.20 -4.55 3.41
CA ILE A 133 14.03 -3.35 3.39
C ILE A 133 13.55 -2.43 4.52
N SER A 134 14.49 -1.93 5.31
CA SER A 134 14.21 -1.04 6.43
C SER A 134 15.06 0.23 6.35
N GLY A 135 14.47 1.35 6.73
CA GLY A 135 15.13 2.65 6.91
C GLY A 135 15.11 3.05 8.38
N SER A 136 16.22 3.59 8.85
CA SER A 136 16.39 3.94 10.26
C SER A 136 17.00 5.33 10.45
N LEU A 137 16.78 5.87 11.64
CA LEU A 137 17.40 7.09 12.11
C LEU A 137 18.93 6.98 12.21
N ASP A 138 19.49 5.76 12.16
CA ASP A 138 20.93 5.53 12.09
C ASP A 138 21.55 5.86 10.73
N ARG A 139 20.79 6.47 9.81
CA ARG A 139 21.17 6.92 8.45
C ARG A 139 21.39 5.79 7.46
N THR A 140 21.07 4.56 7.85
CA THR A 140 21.26 3.38 7.01
C THR A 140 19.95 2.82 6.49
N ILE A 141 20.03 2.15 5.35
CA ILE A 141 19.00 1.30 4.84
C ILE A 141 19.55 -0.12 4.88
N ARG A 142 18.80 -1.06 5.45
CA ARG A 142 19.22 -2.45 5.53
C ARG A 142 18.26 -3.35 4.76
N VAL A 143 18.83 -4.37 4.14
CA VAL A 143 18.09 -5.42 3.43
C VAL A 143 18.25 -6.71 4.20
N TRP A 144 17.15 -7.37 4.47
CA TRP A 144 17.07 -8.58 5.27
C TRP A 144 16.41 -9.71 4.50
N ASN A 145 16.89 -10.93 4.72
CA ASN A 145 16.06 -12.08 4.49
C ASN A 145 15.16 -12.27 5.72
N TRP A 146 13.91 -11.85 5.62
CA TRP A 146 13.00 -11.89 6.77
C TRP A 146 12.64 -13.30 7.21
N ARG A 147 12.81 -14.32 6.32
CA ARG A 147 12.56 -15.73 6.64
C ARG A 147 13.70 -16.35 7.43
N THR A 148 14.95 -16.05 7.11
CA THR A 148 16.13 -16.54 7.86
C THR A 148 16.52 -15.63 9.01
N GLY A 149 16.24 -14.33 8.90
CA GLY A 149 16.66 -13.30 9.84
C GLY A 149 18.02 -12.69 9.54
N GLU A 150 18.66 -13.07 8.43
CA GLU A 150 19.99 -12.61 8.05
C GLU A 150 19.93 -11.23 7.38
N GLN A 151 20.90 -10.37 7.71
CA GLN A 151 21.13 -9.14 6.98
C GLN A 151 21.86 -9.43 5.69
N LEU A 152 21.26 -9.07 4.54
CA LEU A 152 21.82 -9.32 3.21
C LEU A 152 22.71 -8.16 2.74
N ALA A 153 22.30 -6.92 3.01
CA ALA A 153 23.02 -5.73 2.57
C ALA A 153 22.75 -4.54 3.49
N GLU A 154 23.64 -3.57 3.42
CA GLU A 154 23.50 -2.27 4.06
C GLU A 154 23.87 -1.17 3.04
N TYR A 155 23.00 -0.16 2.95
CA TYR A 155 23.20 1.00 2.08
C TYR A 155 23.38 2.23 2.94
N THR A 156 24.50 2.93 2.72
CA THR A 156 24.85 4.19 3.36
C THR A 156 24.90 5.30 2.32
N GLY A 157 24.65 6.53 2.75
CA GLY A 157 24.74 7.67 1.82
C GLY A 157 23.87 8.86 2.19
N HIS A 158 22.75 8.66 2.93
CA HIS A 158 22.07 9.77 3.57
C HIS A 158 22.93 10.34 4.69
N THR A 159 22.87 11.66 4.86
CA THR A 159 23.64 12.35 5.90
C THR A 159 22.91 12.39 7.24
N GLU A 160 21.59 12.20 7.19
CA GLU A 160 20.70 12.15 8.35
C GLU A 160 19.78 10.93 8.28
N GLY A 161 18.91 10.74 9.29
CA GLY A 161 18.03 9.58 9.42
C GLY A 161 17.18 9.32 8.19
N VAL A 162 17.02 8.04 7.84
CA VAL A 162 16.13 7.57 6.78
C VAL A 162 14.78 7.29 7.40
N ILE A 163 13.75 8.04 6.97
CA ILE A 163 12.41 7.98 7.56
C ILE A 163 11.34 7.45 6.61
N ALA A 164 11.67 7.31 5.32
CA ALA A 164 10.80 6.70 4.34
C ALA A 164 11.58 5.75 3.42
N VAL A 165 11.00 4.60 3.11
CA VAL A 165 11.49 3.69 2.08
C VAL A 165 10.32 3.12 1.30
N ASN A 166 10.50 3.00 0.00
CA ASN A 166 9.56 2.30 -0.87
C ASN A 166 10.34 1.72 -2.05
N PHE A 167 10.10 0.45 -2.37
CA PHE A 167 10.72 -0.17 -3.52
C PHE A 167 9.69 -0.81 -4.44
N ASP A 168 10.04 -0.81 -5.73
CA ASP A 168 9.27 -1.44 -6.78
C ASP A 168 10.25 -2.01 -7.81
N ALA A 169 10.10 -3.30 -8.13
CA ALA A 169 11.01 -4.05 -8.97
C ALA A 169 12.50 -3.88 -8.55
N ASN A 170 13.30 -3.20 -9.36
CA ASN A 170 14.72 -2.98 -9.13
C ASN A 170 15.06 -1.59 -8.57
N LEU A 171 14.05 -0.76 -8.32
CA LEU A 171 14.23 0.60 -7.82
C LEU A 171 13.83 0.71 -6.36
N LEU A 172 14.66 1.34 -5.56
CA LEU A 172 14.36 1.72 -4.19
C LEU A 172 14.43 3.25 -4.10
N ALA A 173 13.39 3.86 -3.56
CA ALA A 173 13.38 5.25 -3.16
C ALA A 173 13.47 5.36 -1.64
N SER A 174 14.28 6.30 -1.16
CA SER A 174 14.39 6.61 0.27
C SER A 174 14.26 8.11 0.51
N GLY A 175 13.46 8.47 1.53
CA GLY A 175 13.29 9.82 2.02
C GLY A 175 13.98 9.99 3.37
N SER A 176 14.56 11.16 3.60
CA SER A 176 15.39 11.40 4.77
C SER A 176 15.18 12.78 5.38
N ILE A 177 15.59 12.90 6.64
CA ILE A 177 15.71 14.15 7.39
C ILE A 177 16.68 15.12 6.68
N ASP A 178 17.61 14.61 5.85
CA ASP A 178 18.53 15.42 5.05
C ASP A 178 17.85 16.19 3.89
N LYS A 179 16.50 16.16 3.83
CA LYS A 179 15.65 16.88 2.86
C LYS A 179 15.76 16.37 1.43
N THR A 180 16.32 15.18 1.26
CA THR A 180 16.53 14.58 -0.05
C THR A 180 15.78 13.28 -0.23
N VAL A 181 15.45 12.98 -1.49
CA VAL A 181 15.04 11.65 -1.93
C VAL A 181 16.21 11.01 -2.66
N LYS A 182 16.63 9.81 -2.26
CA LYS A 182 17.63 9.04 -2.98
C LYS A 182 17.00 7.86 -3.68
N ILE A 183 17.47 7.61 -4.89
CA ILE A 183 17.06 6.49 -5.70
C ILE A 183 18.25 5.54 -5.84
N TRP A 184 18.00 4.28 -5.55
CA TRP A 184 18.97 3.19 -5.60
C TRP A 184 18.48 2.17 -6.62
N ASN A 185 19.28 1.91 -7.62
CA ASN A 185 18.97 0.90 -8.63
C ASN A 185 19.76 -0.38 -8.30
N PHE A 186 19.05 -1.46 -8.02
CA PHE A 186 19.67 -2.73 -7.66
C PHE A 186 20.29 -3.46 -8.87
N ALA A 187 19.83 -3.15 -10.10
CA ALA A 187 20.32 -3.80 -11.30
C ALA A 187 21.74 -3.35 -11.68
N ASP A 188 21.97 -2.04 -11.69
CA ASP A 188 23.24 -1.43 -12.09
C ASP A 188 24.04 -0.85 -10.90
N LYS A 189 23.50 -0.97 -9.69
CA LYS A 189 24.07 -0.42 -8.45
C LYS A 189 24.28 1.11 -8.48
N SER A 190 23.58 1.80 -9.37
CA SER A 190 23.65 3.26 -9.44
C SER A 190 22.81 3.90 -8.35
N THR A 191 23.23 5.09 -7.93
CA THR A 191 22.52 5.90 -6.94
C THR A 191 22.53 7.35 -7.39
N PHE A 192 21.39 8.01 -7.27
CA PHE A 192 21.30 9.44 -7.47
C PHE A 192 20.35 10.10 -6.47
N CYS A 193 20.45 11.41 -6.35
CA CYS A 193 19.73 12.19 -5.36
C CYS A 193 18.82 13.21 -6.06
N LEU A 194 17.54 13.24 -5.66
CA LEU A 194 16.58 14.26 -6.04
C LEU A 194 16.56 15.34 -4.96
N ARG A 195 16.80 16.58 -5.35
CA ARG A 195 16.89 17.73 -4.45
C ARG A 195 15.80 18.74 -4.80
N GLY A 196 15.19 19.33 -3.78
CA GLY A 196 14.17 20.37 -3.97
C GLY A 196 13.27 20.59 -2.77
N HIS A 197 13.02 19.55 -1.95
CA HIS A 197 12.34 19.73 -0.69
C HIS A 197 13.15 20.63 0.26
N LYS A 198 12.44 21.42 1.04
CA LYS A 198 13.03 22.37 1.98
C LYS A 198 13.14 21.84 3.39
N ASP A 199 12.47 20.70 3.65
CA ASP A 199 12.45 20.04 4.95
C ASP A 199 12.36 18.52 4.82
N TRP A 200 12.19 17.79 5.94
CA TRP A 200 12.21 16.33 6.03
C TRP A 200 11.30 15.69 5.00
N VAL A 201 11.74 14.57 4.43
CA VAL A 201 10.94 13.79 3.47
C VAL A 201 10.37 12.59 4.19
N ASN A 202 9.09 12.66 4.57
CA ASN A 202 8.40 11.72 5.45
C ASN A 202 7.87 10.48 4.73
N ALA A 203 7.51 10.62 3.45
CA ALA A 203 7.00 9.50 2.67
C ALA A 203 7.49 9.57 1.24
N VAL A 204 7.72 8.40 0.65
CA VAL A 204 8.07 8.23 -0.76
C VAL A 204 7.27 7.08 -1.36
N ARG A 205 6.91 7.19 -2.64
CA ARG A 205 6.31 6.11 -3.44
C ARG A 205 6.98 6.10 -4.80
N VAL A 206 7.55 4.96 -5.17
CA VAL A 206 8.18 4.75 -6.49
C VAL A 206 7.25 3.94 -7.38
N ASP A 207 7.15 4.36 -8.62
CA ASP A 207 6.48 3.63 -9.69
C ASP A 207 7.52 3.38 -10.80
N SER A 208 7.98 2.15 -10.89
CA SER A 208 9.00 1.74 -11.86
C SER A 208 8.45 1.73 -13.29
N ALA A 209 7.16 1.49 -13.48
CA ALA A 209 6.53 1.45 -14.79
C ALA A 209 6.46 2.85 -15.41
N SER A 210 5.98 3.83 -14.65
CA SER A 210 5.95 5.23 -15.10
C SER A 210 7.28 5.96 -14.87
N ARG A 211 8.28 5.32 -14.26
CA ARG A 211 9.59 5.89 -13.89
C ARG A 211 9.45 7.22 -13.14
N THR A 212 8.53 7.25 -12.19
CA THR A 212 8.26 8.41 -11.34
C THR A 212 8.40 8.08 -9.86
N VAL A 213 8.62 9.12 -9.07
CA VAL A 213 8.57 9.06 -7.61
C VAL A 213 7.70 10.19 -7.09
N ILE A 214 6.87 9.89 -6.12
CA ILE A 214 6.14 10.89 -5.33
C ILE A 214 6.76 10.95 -3.94
N SER A 215 6.94 12.16 -3.43
CA SER A 215 7.48 12.39 -2.08
C SER A 215 6.64 13.42 -1.33
N ALA A 216 6.41 13.18 -0.04
CA ALA A 216 5.74 14.09 0.88
C ALA A 216 6.74 14.61 1.92
N SER A 217 6.60 15.87 2.32
CA SER A 217 7.59 16.54 3.15
C SER A 217 6.98 17.45 4.23
N ASP A 218 7.78 17.71 5.25
CA ASP A 218 7.51 18.72 6.28
C ASP A 218 7.47 20.16 5.72
N ASP A 219 7.93 20.37 4.48
CA ASP A 219 7.78 21.67 3.79
C ASP A 219 6.34 21.93 3.31
N CYS A 220 5.36 21.14 3.77
CA CYS A 220 3.95 21.21 3.44
C CYS A 220 3.63 20.93 1.97
N THR A 221 4.57 20.38 1.21
CA THR A 221 4.39 20.05 -0.21
C THR A 221 4.54 18.55 -0.48
N VAL A 222 3.88 18.13 -1.56
CA VAL A 222 4.12 16.83 -2.19
C VAL A 222 4.70 17.09 -3.58
N ARG A 223 5.69 16.30 -3.99
CA ARG A 223 6.34 16.45 -5.29
C ARG A 223 6.31 15.16 -6.09
N LEU A 224 6.01 15.29 -7.36
CA LEU A 224 6.17 14.25 -8.36
C LEU A 224 7.47 14.50 -9.13
N TRP A 225 8.32 13.49 -9.19
CA TRP A 225 9.64 13.53 -9.81
C TRP A 225 9.71 12.59 -11.00
N ASP A 226 10.40 13.00 -12.02
CA ASP A 226 10.80 12.18 -13.13
C ASP A 226 12.19 11.57 -12.87
N LEU A 227 12.31 10.25 -12.96
CA LEU A 227 13.55 9.53 -12.73
C LEU A 227 14.56 9.66 -13.87
N ASP A 228 14.09 9.96 -15.10
CA ASP A 228 14.94 10.11 -16.27
C ASP A 228 15.62 11.49 -16.30
N THR A 229 14.81 12.54 -16.13
CA THR A 229 15.32 13.92 -16.09
C THR A 229 15.84 14.33 -14.71
N LYS A 230 15.48 13.58 -13.66
CA LYS A 230 15.80 13.85 -12.24
C LYS A 230 15.24 15.19 -11.75
N GLN A 231 14.18 15.68 -12.39
CA GLN A 231 13.54 16.95 -12.07
C GLN A 231 12.14 16.75 -11.51
N THR A 232 11.63 17.78 -10.82
CA THR A 232 10.25 17.83 -10.37
C THR A 232 9.34 18.07 -11.57
N ILE A 233 8.38 17.17 -11.80
CA ILE A 233 7.32 17.32 -12.80
C ILE A 233 6.26 18.29 -12.26
N GLN A 234 5.77 18.01 -11.04
CA GLN A 234 4.67 18.73 -10.42
C GLN A 234 4.91 18.89 -8.92
N THR A 235 4.49 20.03 -8.36
CA THR A 235 4.46 20.28 -6.92
C THR A 235 3.02 20.53 -6.49
N TYR A 236 2.55 19.79 -5.51
CA TYR A 236 1.20 19.90 -4.96
C TYR A 236 1.26 20.72 -3.69
N ILE A 237 0.53 21.83 -3.69
CA ILE A 237 0.50 22.82 -2.61
C ILE A 237 -0.94 22.95 -2.14
N GLY A 238 -1.15 22.91 -0.83
CA GLY A 238 -2.49 23.07 -0.25
C GLY A 238 -2.53 22.73 1.23
N HIS A 239 -1.74 21.72 1.68
CA HIS A 239 -1.60 21.48 3.11
C HIS A 239 -1.01 22.70 3.81
N VAL A 240 -1.55 23.04 4.99
CA VAL A 240 -1.04 24.12 5.84
C VAL A 240 -0.04 23.56 6.86
N GLY A 241 -0.16 22.28 7.18
CA GLY A 241 0.79 21.55 8.04
C GLY A 241 1.67 20.59 7.27
N GLN A 242 2.65 20.04 7.96
CA GLN A 242 3.60 19.05 7.45
C GLN A 242 2.89 17.82 6.88
N VAL A 243 3.29 17.37 5.69
CA VAL A 243 2.70 16.17 5.06
C VAL A 243 3.47 14.95 5.50
N GLN A 244 2.78 14.05 6.22
CA GLN A 244 3.40 12.87 6.83
C GLN A 244 3.32 11.64 5.94
N GLN A 245 2.26 11.50 5.14
CA GLN A 245 2.06 10.29 4.33
C GLN A 245 1.45 10.63 2.97
N VAL A 246 1.81 9.82 1.98
CA VAL A 246 1.21 9.81 0.64
C VAL A 246 0.92 8.38 0.21
N THR A 247 -0.24 8.16 -0.38
CA THR A 247 -0.68 6.87 -0.91
C THR A 247 -1.27 7.08 -2.30
N LEU A 248 -0.81 6.28 -3.27
CA LEU A 248 -1.41 6.24 -4.60
C LEU A 248 -2.65 5.36 -4.56
N LEU A 249 -3.72 5.82 -5.19
CA LEU A 249 -4.92 5.02 -5.34
C LEU A 249 -4.82 4.13 -6.59
N PRO A 250 -5.43 2.93 -6.56
CA PRO A 250 -5.44 2.03 -7.71
C PRO A 250 -6.03 2.68 -8.98
N ALA A 251 -5.64 2.17 -10.14
CA ALA A 251 -6.07 2.72 -11.44
C ALA A 251 -7.60 2.63 -11.66
N GLU A 252 -8.26 1.70 -10.97
CA GLU A 252 -9.71 1.48 -11.03
C GLU A 252 -10.50 2.47 -10.15
N TYR A 253 -9.81 3.33 -9.40
CA TYR A 253 -10.47 4.33 -8.56
C TYR A 253 -11.01 5.47 -9.43
N GLU A 254 -12.30 5.80 -9.22
CA GLU A 254 -12.97 6.96 -9.81
C GLU A 254 -13.71 7.72 -8.69
N PRO A 255 -13.45 9.02 -8.51
CA PRO A 255 -14.20 9.83 -7.55
C PRO A 255 -15.64 10.05 -8.02
N GLU A 256 -16.59 10.16 -7.08
CA GLU A 256 -17.92 10.68 -7.40
C GLU A 256 -17.83 12.18 -7.70
N ASP A 257 -18.40 12.60 -8.83
CA ASP A 257 -18.56 14.02 -9.24
C ASP A 257 -17.26 14.84 -9.34
N ALA A 258 -16.36 14.41 -10.22
CA ALA A 258 -15.32 15.31 -10.70
C ALA A 258 -15.85 16.36 -11.70
N ASP A 259 -17.10 16.21 -12.18
CA ASP A 259 -17.72 17.02 -13.26
C ASP A 259 -18.95 17.83 -12.83
N ALA A 260 -19.26 17.96 -11.53
CA ALA A 260 -20.22 18.97 -11.09
C ALA A 260 -19.51 20.35 -11.12
N GLU A 261 -19.44 20.93 -12.30
CA GLU A 261 -19.20 22.37 -12.43
C GLU A 261 -20.23 23.10 -11.57
N ASP A 262 -19.74 24.00 -10.71
CA ASP A 262 -20.57 24.98 -10.01
C ASP A 262 -21.47 25.67 -11.03
N VAL A 263 -22.75 25.27 -11.10
CA VAL A 263 -23.77 26.00 -11.79
C VAL A 263 -24.01 27.25 -10.92
N ASP A 264 -23.32 28.32 -11.29
CA ASP A 264 -23.53 29.65 -10.76
C ASP A 264 -25.02 30.00 -10.90
N ASP A 265 -25.75 29.91 -9.79
CA ASP A 265 -27.12 30.37 -9.69
C ASP A 265 -27.10 31.93 -9.71
N GLY A 266 -27.30 32.43 -10.91
CA GLY A 266 -27.31 33.85 -11.19
C GLY A 266 -28.39 34.57 -10.44
N THR A 267 -28.03 35.22 -9.35
CA THR A 267 -28.80 36.37 -8.81
C THR A 267 -28.06 37.67 -9.10
N SER A 268 -28.63 38.35 -10.08
CA SER A 268 -28.38 39.74 -10.46
C SER A 268 -28.39 40.68 -9.25
N SER A 269 -27.33 41.44 -9.07
CA SER A 269 -27.43 42.82 -8.57
C SER A 269 -26.31 43.68 -9.15
N THR A 270 -26.77 44.68 -9.92
CA THR A 270 -26.05 45.77 -10.52
C THR A 270 -25.32 46.64 -9.49
N ALA A 271 -24.05 46.86 -9.64
CA ALA A 271 -23.39 48.11 -9.26
C ALA A 271 -22.10 48.31 -10.07
N SER A 272 -22.13 49.35 -10.88
CA SER A 272 -21.03 49.90 -11.65
C SER A 272 -19.95 50.51 -10.74
N THR A 273 -18.70 50.13 -10.92
CA THR A 273 -17.54 51.05 -10.82
C THR A 273 -16.38 50.53 -11.67
N SER A 274 -15.94 51.42 -12.54
CA SER A 274 -14.76 51.32 -13.39
C SER A 274 -13.48 51.22 -12.55
N ASP A 275 -12.67 50.19 -12.80
CA ASP A 275 -11.24 50.29 -12.59
C ASP A 275 -10.46 49.44 -13.63
N LEU A 276 -9.64 50.17 -14.35
CA LEU A 276 -8.69 49.71 -15.32
C LEU A 276 -7.58 48.90 -14.61
N ASN A 277 -7.60 47.60 -14.69
CA ASN A 277 -6.43 46.80 -14.44
C ASN A 277 -6.15 45.93 -15.67
N ALA A 278 -5.01 46.21 -16.28
CA ALA A 278 -4.46 45.50 -17.41
C ALA A 278 -4.32 43.99 -17.04
N HIS A 279 -5.12 43.17 -17.72
CA HIS A 279 -4.88 41.71 -17.74
C HIS A 279 -3.54 41.47 -18.44
N VAL A 280 -2.50 41.24 -17.65
CA VAL A 280 -1.33 40.51 -18.13
C VAL A 280 -1.79 39.07 -18.29
N SER A 281 -2.16 38.71 -19.49
CA SER A 281 -2.41 37.32 -19.87
C SER A 281 -1.10 36.55 -19.73
N THR A 282 -0.93 35.85 -18.63
CA THR A 282 0.09 34.79 -18.54
C THR A 282 -0.24 33.76 -19.61
N PRO A 283 0.73 33.34 -20.45
CA PRO A 283 0.49 32.30 -21.45
C PRO A 283 -0.06 31.05 -20.72
N PRO A 284 -0.98 30.28 -21.34
CA PRO A 284 -1.47 29.06 -20.75
C PRO A 284 -0.28 28.16 -20.42
N SER A 285 -0.08 27.86 -19.14
CA SER A 285 0.96 26.94 -18.72
C SER A 285 0.60 25.57 -19.28
N ILE A 286 1.35 25.12 -20.29
CA ILE A 286 1.23 23.79 -20.86
C ILE A 286 1.40 22.79 -19.70
N SER A 287 0.42 21.91 -19.51
CA SER A 287 0.49 20.89 -18.48
C SER A 287 1.74 20.01 -18.72
N PRO A 288 2.56 19.72 -17.71
CA PRO A 288 3.72 18.83 -17.88
C PRO A 288 3.36 17.48 -18.52
N PHE A 289 2.10 17.06 -18.42
CA PHE A 289 1.58 15.81 -18.97
C PHE A 289 1.16 15.89 -20.45
N GLU A 290 1.08 17.06 -21.04
CA GLU A 290 0.84 17.23 -22.49
C GLU A 290 2.06 16.78 -23.32
N LEU A 291 3.25 16.89 -22.76
CA LEU A 291 4.51 16.45 -23.36
C LEU A 291 4.94 15.05 -22.90
N TRP A 292 4.07 14.32 -22.19
CA TRP A 292 4.40 12.99 -21.70
C TRP A 292 4.65 12.01 -22.84
N PRO A 293 5.77 11.25 -22.82
CA PRO A 293 6.08 10.32 -23.90
C PRO A 293 4.99 9.26 -24.05
N SER A 294 4.47 9.06 -25.26
CA SER A 294 3.43 8.06 -25.55
C SER A 294 3.89 6.61 -25.30
N THR A 295 5.18 6.38 -25.26
CA THR A 295 5.80 5.06 -25.00
C THR A 295 5.92 4.73 -23.51
N ARG A 296 5.67 5.70 -22.63
CA ARG A 296 5.82 5.58 -21.19
C ARG A 296 4.45 5.59 -20.51
N PRO A 297 4.11 4.61 -19.66
CA PRO A 297 2.87 4.62 -18.89
C PRO A 297 2.75 5.92 -18.05
N ARG A 298 1.54 6.41 -17.89
CA ARG A 298 1.30 7.52 -16.97
C ARG A 298 1.33 7.03 -15.52
N PRO A 299 1.75 7.87 -14.56
CA PRO A 299 1.64 7.56 -13.14
C PRO A 299 0.17 7.39 -12.73
N ALA A 300 -0.07 6.83 -11.54
CA ALA A 300 -1.41 6.74 -10.97
C ALA A 300 -2.09 8.11 -11.00
N ARG A 301 -3.37 8.13 -11.41
CA ARG A 301 -4.11 9.38 -11.61
C ARG A 301 -4.45 10.09 -10.30
N TYR A 302 -4.70 9.33 -9.24
CA TYR A 302 -5.15 9.88 -7.98
C TYR A 302 -4.21 9.49 -6.83
N MET A 303 -4.02 10.42 -5.91
CA MET A 303 -3.30 10.17 -4.66
C MET A 303 -4.04 10.80 -3.48
N VAL A 304 -3.80 10.21 -2.32
CA VAL A 304 -4.29 10.73 -1.04
C VAL A 304 -3.10 11.08 -0.16
N THR A 305 -3.19 12.20 0.54
CA THR A 305 -2.14 12.70 1.46
C THR A 305 -2.72 12.98 2.83
N GLY A 306 -1.94 12.71 3.87
CA GLY A 306 -2.28 13.04 5.26
C GLY A 306 -1.26 14.01 5.84
N GLY A 307 -1.74 15.03 6.54
CA GLY A 307 -0.89 16.07 7.11
C GLY A 307 -1.17 16.38 8.58
N LEU A 308 -0.23 17.07 9.21
CA LEU A 308 -0.37 17.53 10.59
C LEU A 308 -1.36 18.71 10.72
N ASP A 309 -1.95 19.18 9.61
CA ASP A 309 -3.12 20.07 9.60
C ASP A 309 -4.44 19.35 9.88
N SER A 310 -4.39 18.12 10.38
CA SER A 310 -5.54 17.26 10.71
C SER A 310 -6.40 16.90 9.51
N THR A 311 -5.93 17.13 8.28
CA THR A 311 -6.68 16.84 7.06
C THR A 311 -6.09 15.69 6.26
N VAL A 312 -6.99 15.00 5.57
CA VAL A 312 -6.64 14.06 4.50
C VAL A 312 -7.13 14.68 3.19
N ARG A 313 -6.28 14.71 2.15
CA ARG A 313 -6.61 15.34 0.88
C ARG A 313 -6.48 14.37 -0.28
N LEU A 314 -7.47 14.42 -1.17
CA LEU A 314 -7.47 13.69 -2.44
C LEU A 314 -7.04 14.64 -3.57
N TRP A 315 -6.11 14.18 -4.39
CA TRP A 315 -5.53 14.96 -5.48
C TRP A 315 -5.64 14.23 -6.80
N ASP A 316 -5.87 14.99 -7.87
CA ASP A 316 -5.59 14.56 -9.23
C ASP A 316 -4.11 14.84 -9.54
N VAL A 317 -3.34 13.77 -9.78
CA VAL A 317 -1.90 13.83 -10.01
C VAL A 317 -1.56 14.58 -11.30
N THR A 318 -2.41 14.46 -12.32
CA THR A 318 -2.16 15.05 -13.64
C THR A 318 -2.45 16.54 -13.67
N THR A 319 -3.51 16.97 -13.01
CA THR A 319 -3.91 18.40 -12.99
C THR A 319 -3.29 19.16 -11.83
N GLY A 320 -2.82 18.46 -10.80
CA GLY A 320 -2.29 19.08 -9.58
C GLY A 320 -3.37 19.64 -8.65
N LYS A 321 -4.65 19.45 -8.99
CA LYS A 321 -5.77 19.99 -8.20
C LYS A 321 -6.08 19.11 -6.99
N CYS A 322 -6.37 19.74 -5.85
CA CYS A 322 -6.99 19.08 -4.73
C CYS A 322 -8.48 18.93 -5.04
N LEU A 323 -8.95 17.69 -5.14
CA LEU A 323 -10.33 17.37 -5.46
C LEU A 323 -11.23 17.40 -4.23
N LYS A 324 -10.75 16.84 -3.11
CA LYS A 324 -11.52 16.76 -1.86
C LYS A 324 -10.58 16.90 -0.66
N THR A 325 -11.13 17.46 0.42
CA THR A 325 -10.48 17.50 1.73
C THR A 325 -11.37 16.81 2.74
N PHE A 326 -10.86 15.81 3.46
CA PHE A 326 -11.58 15.05 4.46
C PHE A 326 -11.28 15.67 5.82
N PHE A 327 -12.32 16.08 6.51
CA PHE A 327 -12.25 16.70 7.83
C PHE A 327 -12.83 15.76 8.88
N GLY A 328 -12.22 15.68 10.06
CA GLY A 328 -12.78 14.91 11.17
C GLY A 328 -11.76 14.43 12.21
N HIS A 329 -10.47 14.33 11.90
CA HIS A 329 -9.44 14.23 12.93
C HIS A 329 -9.30 15.56 13.67
N VAL A 330 -9.01 15.49 14.96
CA VAL A 330 -8.82 16.67 15.83
C VAL A 330 -7.35 17.09 15.85
N GLU A 331 -6.45 16.13 15.64
CA GLU A 331 -5.01 16.30 15.66
C GLU A 331 -4.38 15.76 14.37
N GLY A 332 -3.06 15.94 14.22
CA GLY A 332 -2.33 15.61 13.00
C GLY A 332 -2.46 14.16 12.53
N VAL A 333 -2.60 13.98 11.21
CA VAL A 333 -2.66 12.66 10.57
C VAL A 333 -1.24 12.17 10.28
N TRP A 334 -0.86 11.06 10.91
CA TRP A 334 0.46 10.43 10.76
C TRP A 334 0.48 9.29 9.76
N ALA A 335 -0.61 8.53 9.70
CA ALA A 335 -0.68 7.31 8.93
C ALA A 335 -1.82 7.33 7.94
N LEU A 336 -1.61 6.74 6.78
CA LEU A 336 -2.59 6.69 5.71
C LEU A 336 -2.43 5.42 4.89
N ALA A 337 -3.54 4.77 4.59
CA ALA A 337 -3.63 3.70 3.62
C ALA A 337 -4.92 3.86 2.80
N GLY A 338 -4.95 3.35 1.58
CA GLY A 338 -6.14 3.46 0.73
C GLY A 338 -6.23 2.32 -0.28
N ASP A 339 -7.47 1.94 -0.57
CA ASP A 339 -7.83 1.04 -1.65
C ASP A 339 -8.82 1.74 -2.62
N THR A 340 -9.46 1.00 -3.51
CA THR A 340 -10.44 1.54 -4.46
C THR A 340 -11.73 2.06 -3.81
N LEU A 341 -12.04 1.62 -2.61
CA LEU A 341 -13.30 1.91 -1.91
C LEU A 341 -13.11 2.78 -0.68
N ARG A 342 -11.94 2.65 -0.01
CA ARG A 342 -11.71 3.20 1.32
C ARG A 342 -10.39 3.92 1.43
N VAL A 343 -10.40 4.93 2.25
CA VAL A 343 -9.20 5.55 2.80
C VAL A 343 -9.22 5.33 4.30
N VAL A 344 -8.10 4.95 4.88
CA VAL A 344 -7.95 4.76 6.32
C VAL A 344 -6.85 5.67 6.81
N SER A 345 -7.15 6.46 7.85
CA SER A 345 -6.20 7.38 8.46
C SER A 345 -6.03 7.12 9.94
N GLY A 346 -4.82 7.28 10.43
CA GLY A 346 -4.46 7.24 11.84
C GLY A 346 -3.81 8.55 12.25
N ALA A 347 -4.16 9.04 13.43
CA ALA A 347 -3.74 10.36 13.85
C ALA A 347 -3.22 10.40 15.29
N GLU A 348 -2.70 11.54 15.67
CA GLU A 348 -2.21 11.83 17.01
C GLU A 348 -3.35 11.80 18.04
N ASP A 349 -4.60 12.04 17.61
CA ASP A 349 -5.82 11.89 18.42
C ASP A 349 -6.13 10.45 18.87
N ARG A 350 -5.24 9.49 18.56
CA ARG A 350 -5.31 8.05 18.91
C ARG A 350 -6.44 7.31 18.21
N MET A 351 -7.09 7.95 17.25
CA MET A 351 -8.19 7.38 16.50
C MET A 351 -7.74 6.88 15.13
N VAL A 352 -8.44 5.86 14.66
CA VAL A 352 -8.35 5.40 13.29
C VAL A 352 -9.69 5.66 12.63
N LYS A 353 -9.69 6.37 11.51
CA LYS A 353 -10.89 6.69 10.76
C LYS A 353 -10.89 6.01 9.41
N VAL A 354 -12.04 5.46 9.06
CA VAL A 354 -12.31 4.86 7.75
C VAL A 354 -13.24 5.79 7.00
N TRP A 355 -12.82 6.16 5.80
CA TRP A 355 -13.51 7.08 4.92
C TRP A 355 -13.92 6.34 3.67
N ASP A 356 -15.10 6.63 3.18
CA ASP A 356 -15.46 6.30 1.81
C ASP A 356 -14.58 7.13 0.85
N ALA A 357 -13.78 6.45 0.04
CA ALA A 357 -12.82 7.11 -0.83
C ALA A 357 -13.49 8.02 -1.87
N ARG A 358 -14.69 7.67 -2.35
CA ARG A 358 -15.43 8.39 -3.38
C ARG A 358 -16.09 9.65 -2.85
N THR A 359 -16.79 9.53 -1.72
CA THR A 359 -17.54 10.64 -1.14
C THR A 359 -16.73 11.49 -0.19
N GLY A 360 -15.65 10.94 0.40
CA GLY A 360 -14.86 11.59 1.44
C GLY A 360 -15.55 11.61 2.82
N LYS A 361 -16.66 10.90 2.99
CA LYS A 361 -17.39 10.84 4.26
C LYS A 361 -16.71 9.84 5.21
N CYS A 362 -16.59 10.22 6.48
CA CYS A 362 -16.15 9.30 7.53
C CYS A 362 -17.25 8.27 7.79
N GLU A 363 -16.97 7.01 7.49
CA GLU A 363 -17.90 5.90 7.73
C GLU A 363 -17.77 5.38 9.15
N LYS A 364 -16.53 5.21 9.63
CA LYS A 364 -16.25 4.64 10.95
C LYS A 364 -15.05 5.27 11.62
N THR A 365 -15.12 5.26 12.95
CA THR A 365 -14.00 5.63 13.83
C THR A 365 -13.73 4.47 14.78
N PHE A 366 -12.48 4.02 14.83
CA PHE A 366 -12.00 3.01 15.76
C PHE A 366 -11.14 3.68 16.82
N SER A 367 -11.40 3.34 18.07
CA SER A 367 -10.63 3.77 19.23
C SER A 367 -9.98 2.57 19.90
N GLY A 368 -9.06 2.82 20.81
CA GLY A 368 -8.47 1.78 21.63
C GLY A 368 -6.98 1.95 21.86
N HIS A 369 -6.23 2.51 20.89
CA HIS A 369 -4.85 2.90 21.12
C HIS A 369 -4.75 3.96 22.23
N GLN A 370 -3.69 3.86 23.03
CA GLN A 370 -3.41 4.81 24.12
C GLN A 370 -2.43 5.91 23.70
N GLY A 371 -1.80 5.78 22.55
CA GLY A 371 -0.89 6.74 21.96
C GLY A 371 -1.25 7.05 20.50
N PRO A 372 -0.55 8.01 19.87
CA PRO A 372 -0.68 8.33 18.45
C PRO A 372 -0.63 7.10 17.56
N VAL A 373 -1.46 7.06 16.53
CA VAL A 373 -1.45 5.99 15.51
C VAL A 373 -0.48 6.40 14.41
N THR A 374 0.66 5.75 14.35
CA THR A 374 1.82 6.13 13.53
C THR A 374 1.91 5.42 12.20
N CYS A 375 1.31 4.25 12.09
CA CYS A 375 1.35 3.45 10.86
C CYS A 375 0.09 2.60 10.67
N ILE A 376 -0.31 2.43 9.42
CA ILE A 376 -1.49 1.66 9.01
C ILE A 376 -1.14 0.81 7.80
N GLY A 377 -1.63 -0.42 7.81
CA GLY A 377 -1.69 -1.30 6.65
C GLY A 377 -3.14 -1.69 6.38
N LEU A 378 -3.49 -1.87 5.12
CA LEU A 378 -4.84 -2.17 4.67
C LEU A 378 -4.82 -3.33 3.67
N SER A 379 -5.79 -4.22 3.78
CA SER A 379 -6.14 -5.21 2.76
C SER A 379 -7.65 -5.31 2.64
N ASP A 380 -8.16 -6.06 1.67
CA ASP A 380 -9.61 -6.22 1.42
C ASP A 380 -10.41 -6.51 2.69
N SER A 381 -9.86 -7.34 3.58
CA SER A 381 -10.58 -7.88 4.73
C SER A 381 -9.93 -7.63 6.09
N ARG A 382 -8.78 -6.97 6.11
CA ARG A 382 -8.02 -6.71 7.34
C ARG A 382 -7.43 -5.32 7.34
N MET A 383 -7.31 -4.75 8.51
CA MET A 383 -6.60 -3.50 8.78
C MET A 383 -5.66 -3.73 9.96
N CYS A 384 -4.40 -3.32 9.82
CA CYS A 384 -3.44 -3.32 10.92
C CYS A 384 -3.03 -1.89 11.24
N THR A 385 -2.96 -1.56 12.51
CA THR A 385 -2.57 -0.24 13.01
C THR A 385 -1.47 -0.37 14.05
N GLY A 386 -0.44 0.44 13.96
CA GLY A 386 0.62 0.52 14.95
C GLY A 386 0.63 1.89 15.61
N SER A 387 1.04 1.93 16.87
CA SER A 387 0.99 3.13 17.70
C SER A 387 2.23 3.31 18.55
N GLU A 388 2.40 4.51 19.06
CA GLU A 388 3.42 4.83 20.07
C GLU A 388 3.18 4.14 21.42
N ASP A 389 1.99 3.55 21.65
CA ASP A 389 1.69 2.72 22.81
C ASP A 389 2.40 1.35 22.79
N CYS A 390 3.28 1.11 21.83
CA CYS A 390 4.04 -0.13 21.61
C CYS A 390 3.18 -1.32 21.19
N GLU A 391 1.90 -1.12 20.87
CA GLU A 391 0.96 -2.15 20.42
C GLU A 391 0.74 -2.06 18.90
N VAL A 392 0.46 -3.22 18.31
CA VAL A 392 -0.12 -3.32 16.98
C VAL A 392 -1.48 -3.99 17.10
N ARG A 393 -2.49 -3.43 16.45
CA ARG A 393 -3.84 -3.97 16.44
C ARG A 393 -4.23 -4.37 15.03
N MET A 394 -4.69 -5.60 14.88
CA MET A 394 -5.28 -6.11 13.65
C MET A 394 -6.78 -6.21 13.83
N TYR A 395 -7.50 -5.61 12.92
CA TYR A 395 -8.95 -5.70 12.79
C TYR A 395 -9.26 -6.60 11.60
N SER A 396 -9.95 -7.72 11.85
CA SER A 396 -10.37 -8.66 10.81
C SER A 396 -11.86 -8.52 10.58
N PHE A 397 -12.25 -8.24 9.34
CA PHE A 397 -13.63 -8.11 8.89
C PHE A 397 -14.15 -9.39 8.22
N LYS A 398 -13.34 -10.45 8.22
CA LYS A 398 -13.80 -11.81 7.87
C LYS A 398 -14.60 -12.37 9.04
N ASN A 399 -15.71 -13.03 8.75
CA ASN A 399 -16.35 -13.87 9.77
C ASN A 399 -15.45 -15.10 9.96
N GLU A 400 -15.00 -15.33 11.19
CA GLU A 400 -14.48 -16.63 11.59
C GLU A 400 -15.69 -17.57 11.65
N ASP A 401 -15.76 -18.54 10.75
CA ASP A 401 -16.78 -19.57 10.79
C ASP A 401 -16.54 -20.43 12.04
N GLY A 402 -17.15 -20.08 13.18
CA GLY A 402 -17.00 -20.88 14.39
C GLY A 402 -17.39 -20.28 15.74
N GLU A 403 -17.65 -18.98 15.86
CA GLU A 403 -18.18 -18.47 17.14
C GLU A 403 -19.62 -17.99 16.98
N GLN A 404 -20.53 -18.69 17.69
CA GLN A 404 -21.93 -18.36 17.84
C GLN A 404 -22.05 -16.95 18.40
N GLY A 405 -22.80 -16.12 17.68
CA GLY A 405 -23.15 -14.78 18.15
C GLY A 405 -23.78 -14.85 19.55
N VAL A 406 -23.21 -14.11 20.47
CA VAL A 406 -23.94 -13.65 21.65
C VAL A 406 -24.96 -12.66 21.12
N GLU A 407 -26.21 -13.12 21.01
CA GLU A 407 -27.36 -12.25 20.84
C GLU A 407 -27.47 -11.38 22.09
N ASP A 408 -27.11 -10.11 21.96
CA ASP A 408 -27.48 -9.10 22.96
C ASP A 408 -29.02 -9.03 22.98
N GLU A 409 -29.62 -9.66 24.00
CA GLU A 409 -31.00 -9.46 24.37
C GLU A 409 -31.22 -7.96 24.60
N MET A 410 -31.85 -7.31 23.65
CA MET A 410 -32.49 -6.01 23.85
C MET A 410 -33.68 -6.23 24.79
N THR A 411 -33.48 -5.97 26.07
CA THR A 411 -34.60 -5.75 27.00
C THR A 411 -35.25 -4.41 26.71
N PRO A 412 -36.57 -4.34 26.48
CA PRO A 412 -37.27 -3.07 26.33
C PRO A 412 -37.56 -2.47 27.71
N HIS A 413 -37.13 -1.24 27.90
CA HIS A 413 -37.74 -0.27 28.84
C HIS A 413 -37.67 1.13 28.25
#